data_23229779fbb8e9f58d915fb7b1802057
#
_entry.id   23229779fbb8e9f58d915fb7b1802057
#
_cell.length_a   1.000
_cell.length_b   1.000
_cell.length_c   1.000
_cell.angle_alpha   90.00
_cell.angle_beta   90.00
_cell.angle_gamma   90.00
#
_symmetry.space_group_name_H-M   'P 1'
#
loop_
_entity.id
_entity.type
_entity.pdbx_description
1 polymer ?
#
loop_
_entity_poly.entity_id
_entity_poly.type
_entity_poly.pdbx_seq_one_letter_code
_entity_poly.pdbx_strand_id
1 'polypeptide(L)'
;RLIFHIDVNSAFLSWESVYRLSRDPKAQDLRLIPSAVGGDVRSRHGIILAKSTPAKKYGVVTAETIASALRKCPELVIVPSRFDIYSGYSRQMLALLSEYTPDIEKFSIDEAFLDMTETIHLFGPPRKAADQIRRRIREELNFTVNVGISSNKLLAKMASDFEKPDKTHTLFPSEIAAKM
;
A
#
# COMPACT_ATOMS: atom_id res chain seq x y z
N ARG A 1 -22.95 1.85 -10.40
CA ARG A 1 -21.52 1.80 -10.58
C ARG A 1 -20.85 1.34 -9.29
N LEU A 2 -19.84 0.49 -9.40
CA LEU A 2 -19.12 -0.05 -8.27
C LEU A 2 -17.62 0.08 -8.51
N ILE A 3 -16.95 0.92 -7.71
CA ILE A 3 -15.52 1.22 -7.84
C ILE A 3 -14.78 0.70 -6.59
N PHE A 4 -13.69 -0.04 -6.83
CA PHE A 4 -12.71 -0.38 -5.80
C PHE A 4 -11.48 0.51 -5.99
N HIS A 5 -10.97 1.05 -4.90
CA HIS A 5 -9.65 1.68 -4.85
C HIS A 5 -8.69 0.76 -4.09
N ILE A 6 -7.60 0.39 -4.73
CA ILE A 6 -6.55 -0.46 -4.15
C ILE A 6 -5.36 0.43 -3.82
N ASP A 7 -4.85 0.33 -2.59
CA ASP A 7 -3.75 1.15 -2.09
C ASP A 7 -2.76 0.29 -1.31
N VAL A 8 -1.52 0.20 -1.78
CA VAL A 8 -0.48 -0.62 -1.15
C VAL A 8 -0.01 0.02 0.15
N ASN A 9 -0.04 -0.76 1.23
CA ASN A 9 0.39 -0.30 2.54
C ASN A 9 1.92 -0.11 2.60
N SER A 10 2.39 1.12 2.87
CA SER A 10 3.82 1.47 2.93
C SER A 10 4.61 0.89 1.74
N ALA A 11 4.18 1.18 0.53
CA ALA A 11 4.54 0.47 -0.69
C ALA A 11 6.05 0.22 -0.85
N PHE A 12 6.88 1.24 -0.87
CA PHE A 12 8.32 1.09 -1.12
C PHE A 12 9.00 0.25 -0.02
N LEU A 13 8.64 0.47 1.23
CA LEU A 13 9.19 -0.31 2.33
C LEU A 13 8.74 -1.78 2.29
N SER A 14 7.46 -2.02 1.98
CA SER A 14 6.90 -3.37 1.85
C SER A 14 7.57 -4.13 0.71
N TRP A 15 7.71 -3.52 -0.46
CA TRP A 15 8.36 -4.12 -1.62
C TRP A 15 9.85 -4.35 -1.41
N GLU A 16 10.53 -3.43 -0.74
CA GLU A 16 11.93 -3.60 -0.33
C GLU A 16 12.09 -4.82 0.58
N SER A 17 11.20 -4.96 1.56
CA SER A 17 11.19 -6.09 2.49
C SER A 17 10.95 -7.42 1.79
N VAL A 18 9.94 -7.48 0.92
CA VAL A 18 9.62 -8.68 0.14
C VAL A 18 10.81 -9.08 -0.74
N TYR A 19 11.43 -8.13 -1.42
CA TYR A 19 12.60 -8.39 -2.25
C TYR A 19 13.78 -8.94 -1.42
N ARG A 20 14.10 -8.34 -0.29
CA ARG A 20 15.20 -8.79 0.58
C ARG A 20 14.96 -10.20 1.10
N LEU A 21 13.76 -10.48 1.57
CA LEU A 21 13.38 -11.81 2.08
C LEU A 21 13.35 -12.87 0.98
N SER A 22 13.06 -12.50 -0.27
CA SER A 22 13.12 -13.41 -1.41
C SER A 22 14.57 -13.82 -1.76
N ARG A 23 15.54 -12.96 -1.45
CA ARG A 23 16.98 -13.21 -1.68
C ARG A 23 17.65 -13.89 -0.50
N ASP A 24 17.24 -13.54 0.70
CA ASP A 24 17.72 -14.13 1.95
C ASP A 24 16.55 -14.28 2.93
N PRO A 25 16.00 -15.50 3.08
CA PRO A 25 14.90 -15.74 4.02
C PRO A 25 15.24 -15.45 5.49
N LYS A 26 16.54 -15.33 5.82
CA LYS A 26 17.02 -14.99 7.17
C LYS A 26 17.23 -13.48 7.35
N ALA A 27 17.08 -12.68 6.29
CA ALA A 27 17.17 -11.23 6.39
C ALA A 27 16.11 -10.69 7.36
N GLN A 28 16.46 -9.60 8.03
CA GLN A 28 15.51 -8.92 8.91
C GLN A 28 14.38 -8.30 8.09
N ASP A 29 13.14 -8.59 8.45
CA ASP A 29 11.97 -7.96 7.85
C ASP A 29 11.88 -6.51 8.31
N LEU A 30 12.12 -5.59 7.37
CA LEU A 30 12.10 -4.15 7.64
C LEU A 30 10.75 -3.64 8.16
N ARG A 31 9.67 -4.36 7.87
CA ARG A 31 8.31 -3.99 8.33
C ARG A 31 8.13 -4.16 9.83
N LEU A 32 8.97 -4.99 10.47
CA LEU A 32 8.87 -5.34 11.90
C LEU A 32 9.77 -4.49 12.79
N ILE A 33 10.64 -3.65 12.22
CA ILE A 33 11.59 -2.80 12.94
C ILE A 33 11.42 -1.34 12.54
N PRO A 34 11.91 -0.39 13.34
CA PRO A 34 11.99 1.01 12.92
C PRO A 34 12.88 1.14 11.68
N SER A 35 12.25 1.35 10.52
CA SER A 35 12.95 1.40 9.24
C SER A 35 12.26 2.35 8.27
N ALA A 36 13.00 2.78 7.26
CA ALA A 36 12.51 3.65 6.20
C ALA A 36 13.26 3.41 4.89
N VAL A 37 12.58 3.69 3.79
CA VAL A 37 13.19 3.88 2.48
C VAL A 37 13.43 5.37 2.31
N GLY A 38 14.66 5.74 1.97
CA GLY A 38 15.03 7.15 1.83
C GLY A 38 16.03 7.37 0.71
N GLY A 39 16.36 8.62 0.49
CA GLY A 39 17.44 9.02 -0.39
C GLY A 39 18.81 8.66 0.18
N ASP A 40 19.88 9.04 -0.53
CA ASP A 40 21.25 8.76 -0.09
C ASP A 40 21.52 9.39 1.28
N VAL A 41 21.79 8.53 2.26
CA VAL A 41 22.14 8.93 3.64
C VAL A 41 23.40 9.81 3.67
N ARG A 42 24.28 9.68 2.66
CA ARG A 42 25.51 10.47 2.52
C ARG A 42 25.22 11.90 2.05
N SER A 43 24.15 12.10 1.29
CA SER A 43 23.69 13.44 0.98
C SER A 43 22.75 13.90 2.11
N ARG A 44 23.14 14.91 2.87
CA ARG A 44 22.33 15.48 3.97
C ARG A 44 20.96 16.01 3.53
N HIS A 45 20.59 15.84 2.26
CA HIS A 45 19.40 16.34 1.61
C HIS A 45 18.38 15.23 1.27
N GLY A 46 18.63 13.98 1.65
CA GLY A 46 17.68 12.88 1.43
C GLY A 46 16.43 13.03 2.29
N ILE A 47 15.29 12.58 1.74
CA ILE A 47 14.00 12.57 2.43
C ILE A 47 13.50 11.14 2.63
N ILE A 48 12.62 10.96 3.60
CA ILE A 48 11.90 9.71 3.85
C ILE A 48 10.82 9.53 2.79
N LEU A 49 10.90 8.44 2.02
CA LEU A 49 9.93 8.09 0.99
C LEU A 49 8.83 7.14 1.50
N ALA A 50 9.21 6.22 2.37
CA ALA A 50 8.29 5.30 3.04
C ALA A 50 8.87 4.91 4.40
N LYS A 51 8.02 4.55 5.33
CA LYS A 51 8.40 4.17 6.69
C LYS A 51 7.63 2.96 7.18
N SER A 52 8.22 2.22 8.11
CA SER A 52 7.57 1.11 8.80
C SER A 52 6.56 1.62 9.84
N THR A 53 5.62 0.75 10.22
CA THR A 53 4.71 1.03 11.35
C THR A 53 5.48 1.26 12.66
N PRO A 54 6.53 0.48 13.02
CA PRO A 54 7.39 0.81 14.15
C PRO A 54 8.02 2.20 14.07
N ALA A 55 8.54 2.63 12.91
CA ALA A 55 9.11 3.97 12.74
C ALA A 55 8.07 5.09 12.95
N LYS A 56 6.84 4.86 12.52
CA LYS A 56 5.73 5.80 12.73
C LYS A 56 5.50 6.09 14.22
N LYS A 57 5.69 5.11 15.09
CA LYS A 57 5.53 5.28 16.55
C LYS A 57 6.52 6.28 17.16
N TYR A 58 7.67 6.48 16.53
CA TYR A 58 8.66 7.49 16.90
C TYR A 58 8.38 8.87 16.29
N GLY A 59 7.28 9.01 15.57
CA GLY A 59 6.91 10.26 14.92
C GLY A 59 7.62 10.51 13.59
N VAL A 60 8.24 9.48 12.99
CA VAL A 60 8.83 9.58 11.65
C VAL A 60 7.71 9.77 10.62
N VAL A 61 7.84 10.79 9.76
CA VAL A 61 6.85 11.13 8.73
C VAL A 61 7.46 11.10 7.33
N THR A 62 6.62 10.78 6.34
CA THR A 62 7.00 10.83 4.93
C THR A 62 7.34 12.26 4.52
N ALA A 63 8.30 12.42 3.63
CA ALA A 63 8.83 13.68 3.12
C ALA A 63 9.65 14.52 4.13
N GLU A 64 9.83 14.08 5.37
CA GLU A 64 10.80 14.75 6.24
C GLU A 64 12.25 14.39 5.86
N THR A 65 13.20 15.20 6.30
CA THR A 65 14.62 14.95 6.05
C THR A 65 15.10 13.73 6.85
N ILE A 66 16.06 12.99 6.31
CA ILE A 66 16.71 11.87 7.01
C ILE A 66 17.29 12.34 8.36
N ALA A 67 17.91 13.51 8.40
CA ALA A 67 18.46 14.07 9.64
C ALA A 67 17.37 14.30 10.71
N SER A 68 16.20 14.78 10.32
CA SER A 68 15.06 14.95 11.24
C SER A 68 14.54 13.60 11.74
N ALA A 69 14.38 12.63 10.84
CA ALA A 69 13.94 11.29 11.19
C ALA A 69 14.89 10.60 12.19
N LEU A 70 16.21 10.70 11.96
CA LEU A 70 17.23 10.14 12.86
C LEU A 70 17.27 10.80 14.24
N ARG A 71 16.91 12.08 14.35
CA ARG A 71 16.77 12.72 15.67
C ARG A 71 15.59 12.16 16.46
N LYS A 72 14.51 11.79 15.79
CA LYS A 72 13.32 11.18 16.41
C LYS A 72 13.54 9.71 16.74
N CYS A 73 14.25 8.99 15.87
CA CYS A 73 14.53 7.57 15.99
C CYS A 73 16.01 7.30 15.62
N PRO A 74 16.95 7.39 16.58
CA PRO A 74 18.38 7.18 16.31
C PRO A 74 18.71 5.78 15.77
N GLU A 75 17.90 4.78 16.08
CA GLU A 75 18.04 3.39 15.64
C GLU A 75 17.39 3.10 14.28
N LEU A 76 16.87 4.11 13.61
CA LEU A 76 16.16 3.97 12.33
C LEU A 76 17.09 3.37 11.26
N VAL A 77 16.69 2.21 10.73
CA VAL A 77 17.37 1.58 9.60
C VAL A 77 16.88 2.21 8.30
N ILE A 78 17.77 2.88 7.59
CA ILE A 78 17.43 3.55 6.32
C ILE A 78 18.07 2.77 5.18
N VAL A 79 17.24 2.44 4.18
CA VAL A 79 17.66 1.74 2.96
C VAL A 79 17.41 2.60 1.73
N PRO A 80 18.25 2.50 0.69
CA PRO A 80 18.06 3.26 -0.54
C PRO A 80 16.84 2.76 -1.32
N SER A 81 16.24 3.65 -2.11
CA SER A 81 15.13 3.34 -3.00
C SER A 81 15.61 2.56 -4.23
N ARG A 82 14.87 1.52 -4.62
CA ARG A 82 15.10 0.70 -5.82
C ARG A 82 13.86 0.66 -6.70
N PHE A 83 13.62 1.74 -7.41
CA PHE A 83 12.40 1.99 -8.14
C PHE A 83 12.09 0.95 -9.23
N ASP A 84 13.10 0.40 -9.89
CA ASP A 84 12.99 -0.67 -10.87
C ASP A 84 12.35 -1.94 -10.27
N ILE A 85 12.77 -2.31 -9.05
CA ILE A 85 12.22 -3.44 -8.30
C ILE A 85 10.77 -3.15 -7.92
N TYR A 86 10.49 -1.96 -7.41
CA TYR A 86 9.14 -1.57 -6.99
C TYR A 86 8.16 -1.53 -8.18
N SER A 87 8.61 -1.09 -9.34
CA SER A 87 7.84 -1.15 -10.58
C SER A 87 7.47 -2.60 -10.96
N GLY A 88 8.36 -3.55 -10.68
CA GLY A 88 8.10 -4.98 -10.88
C GLY A 88 6.95 -5.48 -10.00
N TYR A 89 6.96 -5.17 -8.72
CA TYR A 89 5.87 -5.55 -7.80
C TYR A 89 4.55 -4.87 -8.15
N SER A 90 4.59 -3.60 -8.56
CA SER A 90 3.40 -2.89 -9.04
C SER A 90 2.77 -3.62 -10.24
N ARG A 91 3.58 -4.06 -11.22
CA ARG A 91 3.08 -4.83 -12.37
C ARG A 91 2.49 -6.18 -11.96
N GLN A 92 3.09 -6.89 -11.00
CA GLN A 92 2.55 -8.16 -10.50
C GLN A 92 1.19 -7.95 -9.83
N MET A 93 1.04 -6.89 -9.05
CA MET A 93 -0.26 -6.52 -8.45
C MET A 93 -1.31 -6.24 -9.53
N LEU A 94 -0.98 -5.43 -10.53
CA LEU A 94 -1.92 -5.12 -11.62
C LEU A 94 -2.30 -6.36 -12.42
N ALA A 95 -1.38 -7.30 -12.64
CA ALA A 95 -1.68 -8.57 -13.30
C ALA A 95 -2.68 -9.41 -12.49
N LEU A 96 -2.51 -9.50 -11.16
CA LEU A 96 -3.47 -10.17 -10.29
C LEU A 96 -4.85 -9.47 -10.33
N LEU A 97 -4.88 -8.14 -10.26
CA LEU A 97 -6.12 -7.37 -10.30
C LEU A 97 -6.86 -7.52 -11.62
N SER A 98 -6.15 -7.74 -12.73
CA SER A 98 -6.75 -7.94 -14.06
C SER A 98 -7.59 -9.23 -14.17
N GLU A 99 -7.44 -10.15 -13.23
CA GLU A 99 -8.30 -11.34 -13.14
C GLU A 99 -9.71 -11.02 -12.62
N TYR A 100 -9.89 -9.86 -12.01
CA TYR A 100 -11.19 -9.41 -11.45
C TYR A 100 -11.99 -8.53 -12.40
N THR A 101 -11.32 -7.71 -13.17
CA THR A 101 -11.95 -6.83 -14.16
C THR A 101 -10.93 -6.40 -15.21
N PRO A 102 -11.33 -6.22 -16.48
CA PRO A 102 -10.48 -5.59 -17.48
C PRO A 102 -10.40 -4.06 -17.29
N ASP A 103 -11.34 -3.47 -16.55
CA ASP A 103 -11.47 -2.01 -16.40
C ASP A 103 -10.65 -1.53 -15.20
N ILE A 104 -9.34 -1.45 -15.39
CA ILE A 104 -8.37 -1.00 -14.39
C ILE A 104 -7.75 0.34 -14.83
N GLU A 105 -7.79 1.30 -13.93
CA GLU A 105 -7.05 2.54 -14.06
C GLU A 105 -5.88 2.56 -13.07
N LYS A 106 -4.66 2.49 -13.58
CA LYS A 106 -3.46 2.72 -12.77
C LYS A 106 -3.39 4.20 -12.42
N PHE A 107 -3.56 4.52 -11.14
CA PHE A 107 -3.52 5.90 -10.65
C PHE A 107 -2.09 6.34 -10.28
N SER A 108 -1.34 5.45 -9.62
CA SER A 108 0.07 5.65 -9.30
C SER A 108 0.81 4.30 -9.33
N ILE A 109 2.05 4.26 -8.87
CA ILE A 109 2.80 3.00 -8.78
C ILE A 109 2.19 2.03 -7.76
N ASP A 110 1.53 2.55 -6.73
CA ASP A 110 0.99 1.81 -5.59
C ASP A 110 -0.53 1.90 -5.46
N GLU A 111 -1.20 2.59 -6.38
CA GLU A 111 -2.65 2.77 -6.36
C GLU A 111 -3.29 2.44 -7.70
N ALA A 112 -4.45 1.79 -7.64
CA ALA A 112 -5.27 1.50 -8.81
C ALA A 112 -6.77 1.60 -8.49
N PHE A 113 -7.56 2.01 -9.47
CA PHE A 113 -9.02 1.91 -9.44
C PHE A 113 -9.48 0.74 -10.31
N LEU A 114 -10.43 -0.03 -9.80
CA LEU A 114 -11.10 -1.12 -10.52
C LEU A 114 -12.58 -0.75 -10.69
N ASP A 115 -13.08 -0.74 -11.92
CA ASP A 115 -14.54 -0.73 -12.13
C ASP A 115 -15.05 -2.17 -12.09
N MET A 116 -15.73 -2.52 -11.01
CA MET A 116 -16.27 -3.85 -10.76
C MET A 116 -17.74 -3.99 -11.18
N THR A 117 -18.32 -2.96 -11.78
CA THR A 117 -19.76 -2.90 -12.09
C THR A 117 -20.23 -4.13 -12.87
N GLU A 118 -19.53 -4.48 -13.93
CA GLU A 118 -19.93 -5.56 -14.84
C GLU A 118 -19.45 -6.95 -14.38
N THR A 119 -18.44 -7.02 -13.50
CA THR A 119 -17.80 -8.30 -13.14
C THR A 119 -18.09 -8.77 -11.72
N ILE A 120 -18.63 -7.90 -10.86
CA ILE A 120 -18.84 -8.23 -9.43
C ILE A 120 -19.71 -9.48 -9.21
N HIS A 121 -20.65 -9.76 -10.10
CA HIS A 121 -21.51 -10.94 -10.02
C HIS A 121 -20.73 -12.26 -10.04
N LEU A 122 -19.50 -12.27 -10.58
CA LEU A 122 -18.61 -13.44 -10.60
C LEU A 122 -17.94 -13.71 -9.25
N PHE A 123 -17.90 -12.72 -8.36
CA PHE A 123 -17.08 -12.78 -7.11
C PHE A 123 -17.93 -12.68 -5.84
N GLY A 124 -19.23 -12.47 -5.95
CA GLY A 124 -20.14 -12.36 -4.81
C GLY A 124 -20.23 -10.93 -4.26
N PRO A 125 -20.61 -10.76 -2.98
CA PRO A 125 -20.78 -9.44 -2.39
C PRO A 125 -19.48 -8.59 -2.48
N PRO A 126 -19.58 -7.27 -2.68
CA PRO A 126 -18.41 -6.40 -2.88
C PRO A 126 -17.33 -6.53 -1.80
N ARG A 127 -17.72 -6.54 -0.53
CA ARG A 127 -16.76 -6.70 0.58
C ARG A 127 -16.03 -8.06 0.52
N LYS A 128 -16.75 -9.12 0.18
CA LYS A 128 -16.15 -10.46 0.03
C LYS A 128 -15.13 -10.49 -1.11
N ALA A 129 -15.44 -9.88 -2.25
CA ALA A 129 -14.53 -9.78 -3.38
C ALA A 129 -13.28 -8.96 -3.01
N ALA A 130 -13.44 -7.83 -2.32
CA ALA A 130 -12.34 -7.01 -1.83
C ALA A 130 -11.45 -7.77 -0.82
N ASP A 131 -12.04 -8.50 0.11
CA ASP A 131 -11.30 -9.30 1.09
C ASP A 131 -10.55 -10.45 0.41
N GLN A 132 -11.10 -11.03 -0.66
CA GLN A 132 -10.41 -12.03 -1.49
C GLN A 132 -9.20 -11.40 -2.20
N ILE A 133 -9.34 -10.22 -2.77
CA ILE A 133 -8.21 -9.48 -3.39
C ILE A 133 -7.10 -9.24 -2.37
N ARG A 134 -7.43 -8.70 -1.20
CA ARG A 134 -6.44 -8.47 -0.11
C ARG A 134 -5.73 -9.75 0.28
N ARG A 135 -6.47 -10.83 0.51
CA ARG A 135 -5.91 -12.13 0.88
C ARG A 135 -4.97 -12.65 -0.21
N ARG A 136 -5.36 -12.61 -1.48
CA ARG A 136 -4.53 -13.06 -2.60
C ARG A 136 -3.24 -12.26 -2.72
N ILE A 137 -3.32 -10.94 -2.64
CA ILE A 137 -2.12 -10.09 -2.68
C ILE A 137 -1.18 -10.44 -1.53
N ARG A 138 -1.71 -10.61 -0.32
CA ARG A 138 -0.90 -11.00 0.85
C ARG A 138 -0.26 -12.36 0.70
N GLU A 139 -1.00 -13.38 0.24
CA GLU A 139 -0.53 -14.76 0.14
C GLU A 139 0.36 -15.00 -1.09
N GLU A 140 0.03 -14.41 -2.24
CA GLU A 140 0.72 -14.63 -3.51
C GLU A 140 1.88 -13.65 -3.72
N LEU A 141 1.76 -12.41 -3.25
CA LEU A 141 2.74 -11.34 -3.48
C LEU A 141 3.48 -10.89 -2.21
N ASN A 142 3.06 -11.34 -1.03
CA ASN A 142 3.68 -11.10 0.28
C ASN A 142 3.70 -9.64 0.76
N PHE A 143 2.79 -8.80 0.27
CA PHE A 143 2.56 -7.47 0.84
C PHE A 143 1.06 -7.23 1.02
N THR A 144 0.69 -6.15 1.69
CA THR A 144 -0.71 -5.87 2.00
C THR A 144 -1.23 -4.62 1.28
N VAL A 145 -2.53 -4.59 1.07
CA VAL A 145 -3.24 -3.45 0.49
C VAL A 145 -4.46 -3.10 1.33
N ASN A 146 -4.87 -1.84 1.27
CA ASN A 146 -6.21 -1.42 1.65
C ASN A 146 -7.12 -1.41 0.43
N VAL A 147 -8.39 -1.71 0.62
CA VAL A 147 -9.42 -1.60 -0.41
C VAL A 147 -10.54 -0.70 0.07
N GLY A 148 -10.80 0.36 -0.69
CA GLY A 148 -11.96 1.22 -0.51
C GLY A 148 -13.01 0.92 -1.56
N ILE A 149 -14.27 0.87 -1.17
CA ILE A 149 -15.40 0.52 -2.04
C ILE A 149 -16.42 1.66 -2.02
N SER A 150 -16.82 2.11 -3.21
CA SER A 150 -17.91 3.08 -3.35
C SER A 150 -18.52 3.06 -4.77
N SER A 151 -19.41 3.98 -5.01
CA SER A 151 -20.03 4.22 -6.33
C SER A 151 -19.23 5.18 -7.23
N ASN A 152 -18.18 5.81 -6.70
CA ASN A 152 -17.27 6.68 -7.45
C ASN A 152 -15.84 6.62 -6.89
N LYS A 153 -14.88 7.12 -7.69
CA LYS A 153 -13.45 7.07 -7.37
C LYS A 153 -13.09 7.86 -6.11
N LEU A 154 -13.64 9.06 -5.94
CA LEU A 154 -13.31 9.92 -4.81
C LEU A 154 -13.66 9.23 -3.48
N LEU A 155 -14.88 8.76 -3.34
CA LEU A 155 -15.34 8.10 -2.13
C LEU A 155 -14.63 6.75 -1.91
N ALA A 156 -14.34 6.00 -2.97
CA ALA A 156 -13.56 4.76 -2.87
C ALA A 156 -12.15 5.03 -2.34
N LYS A 157 -11.48 6.08 -2.85
CA LYS A 157 -10.17 6.48 -2.34
C LYS A 157 -10.23 6.93 -0.88
N MET A 158 -11.20 7.74 -0.51
CA MET A 158 -11.41 8.15 0.89
C MET A 158 -11.63 6.94 1.81
N ALA A 159 -12.44 5.97 1.37
CA ALA A 159 -12.69 4.76 2.15
C ALA A 159 -11.41 3.95 2.40
N SER A 160 -10.50 3.86 1.42
CA SER A 160 -9.25 3.12 1.60
C SER A 160 -8.32 3.73 2.65
N ASP A 161 -8.54 4.99 3.02
CA ASP A 161 -7.71 5.71 4.00
C ASP A 161 -8.23 5.66 5.45
N PHE A 162 -9.41 5.09 5.71
CA PHE A 162 -10.03 5.14 7.04
C PHE A 162 -9.20 4.43 8.13
N GLU A 163 -8.81 3.21 7.88
CA GLU A 163 -7.99 2.44 8.80
C GLU A 163 -7.01 1.57 8.00
N LYS A 164 -5.75 1.63 8.36
CA LYS A 164 -4.66 0.86 7.73
C LYS A 164 -3.85 0.12 8.80
N PRO A 165 -3.16 -0.97 8.49
CA PRO A 165 -3.05 -1.63 7.18
C PRO A 165 -4.04 -2.79 6.98
N ASP A 166 -4.10 -3.30 5.76
CA ASP A 166 -4.77 -4.55 5.37
C ASP A 166 -6.26 -4.58 5.75
N LYS A 167 -6.99 -3.53 5.34
CA LYS A 167 -8.41 -3.35 5.64
C LYS A 167 -9.24 -3.12 4.38
N THR A 168 -10.52 -3.45 4.50
CA THR A 168 -11.55 -3.13 3.51
C THR A 168 -12.58 -2.19 4.15
N HIS A 169 -12.83 -1.07 3.49
CA HIS A 169 -13.85 -0.11 3.92
C HIS A 169 -14.78 0.27 2.79
N THR A 170 -16.00 0.63 3.14
CA THR A 170 -16.98 1.21 2.22
C THR A 170 -17.24 2.66 2.58
N LEU A 171 -17.54 3.49 1.59
CA LEU A 171 -18.04 4.83 1.77
C LEU A 171 -19.01 5.18 0.62
N PHE A 172 -20.21 4.64 0.68
CA PHE A 172 -21.26 5.03 -0.26
C PHE A 172 -21.87 6.39 0.12
N PRO A 173 -22.48 7.11 -0.83
CA PRO A 173 -23.12 8.40 -0.53
C PRO A 173 -24.05 8.37 0.68
N SER A 174 -24.80 7.26 0.87
CA SER A 174 -25.69 7.06 2.02
C SER A 174 -24.95 6.87 3.35
N GLU A 175 -23.67 6.57 3.34
CA GLU A 175 -22.85 6.32 4.55
C GLU A 175 -22.08 7.56 5.01
N ILE A 176 -22.02 8.63 4.19
CA ILE A 176 -21.18 9.81 4.45
C ILE A 176 -21.51 10.42 5.83
N ALA A 177 -22.80 10.67 6.09
CA ALA A 177 -23.21 11.31 7.34
C ALA A 177 -22.89 10.50 8.61
N ALA A 178 -22.72 9.18 8.48
CA ALA A 178 -22.42 8.30 9.61
C ALA A 178 -20.92 8.04 9.79
N LYS A 179 -20.11 8.21 8.71
CA LYS A 179 -18.69 7.84 8.71
C LYS A 179 -17.73 9.02 8.62
N MET A 180 -18.25 10.19 8.35
CA MET A 180 -17.49 11.45 8.26
C MET A 180 -18.05 12.51 9.18
#